data_25735f93239a77e537a2bf6dc380a6f6
#
_entry.id   25735f93239a77e537a2bf6dc380a6f6
#
_cell.length_a   1.000
_cell.length_b   1.000
_cell.length_c   1.000
_cell.angle_alpha   90.00
_cell.angle_beta   90.00
_cell.angle_gamma   90.00
#
_symmetry.space_group_name_H-M   'P 1'
#
loop_
_entity.id
_entity.type
_entity.pdbx_description
1 polymer ?
#
loop_
_entity_poly.entity_id
_entity_poly.type
_entity_poly.pdbx_seq_one_letter_code
_entity_poly.pdbx_strand_id
1 'polypeptide(L)'
;QQITGPVMAKGLEDTTFYVYNRFLSLNDVGGSPDRFGTPIETFHGQNIERFKFCPHALITTSTHESKRREDVRARLNVLSEIPDEWRERLIRWRRLNKKKKAVVEGQEIPGTNEEYLLYQSLIGVWPVEPMDKSEYEVFKKRIKDYMVKATREAKVHTSWISPNTMYEDTLINFIETILNNFRGNKFLKDFQTFQKKISHYGMFNALSQTLLKITSPGVP
;
A
#
# COMPACT_ATOMS: atom_id res chain seq x y z
N GLN A 1 5.27 25.53 16.83
CA GLN A 1 4.08 25.08 16.07
C GLN A 1 4.29 25.19 14.54
N GLN A 2 4.89 26.28 14.01
CA GLN A 2 5.10 26.46 12.56
C GLN A 2 6.05 25.41 11.93
N ILE A 3 7.00 24.85 12.71
CA ILE A 3 7.95 23.86 12.23
C ILE A 3 7.41 22.43 12.36
N THR A 4 6.63 22.14 13.40
CA THR A 4 6.14 20.79 13.68
C THR A 4 5.16 20.27 12.63
N GLY A 5 4.31 21.13 12.09
CA GLY A 5 3.39 20.76 11.01
C GLY A 5 4.10 20.25 9.76
N PRO A 6 5.06 21.02 9.17
CA PRO A 6 5.85 20.55 8.03
C PRO A 6 6.69 19.30 8.31
N VAL A 7 7.23 19.14 9.52
CA VAL A 7 8.00 17.93 9.89
C VAL A 7 7.10 16.69 9.86
N MET A 8 5.89 16.79 10.41
CA MET A 8 4.94 15.67 10.39
C MET A 8 4.38 15.46 8.98
N ALA A 9 3.73 16.47 8.40
CA ALA A 9 3.01 16.31 7.14
C ALA A 9 3.95 16.04 5.94
N LYS A 10 5.09 16.72 5.86
CA LYS A 10 6.01 16.60 4.71
C LYS A 10 7.19 15.68 4.97
N GLY A 11 7.75 15.70 6.19
CA GLY A 11 8.88 14.84 6.53
C GLY A 11 8.45 13.40 6.78
N LEU A 12 7.47 13.17 7.64
CA LEU A 12 7.01 11.82 7.97
C LEU A 12 6.00 11.30 6.95
N GLU A 13 4.85 11.95 6.81
CA GLU A 13 3.71 11.39 6.07
C GLU A 13 3.90 11.43 4.55
N ASP A 14 4.49 12.51 4.01
CA ASP A 14 4.72 12.66 2.56
C ASP A 14 6.13 12.27 2.10
N THR A 15 7.03 11.85 2.97
CA THR A 15 8.37 11.38 2.56
C THR A 15 8.67 10.03 3.18
N THR A 16 8.75 9.95 4.52
CA THR A 16 9.15 8.70 5.19
C THR A 16 8.19 7.54 4.87
N PHE A 17 6.89 7.78 4.75
CA PHE A 17 5.92 6.73 4.40
C PHE A 17 6.06 6.19 2.98
N TYR A 18 6.83 6.83 2.11
CA TYR A 18 7.17 6.31 0.78
C TYR A 18 8.59 5.72 0.70
N VAL A 19 9.39 5.87 1.76
CA VAL A 19 10.73 5.28 1.90
C VAL A 19 10.70 4.05 2.79
N TYR A 20 10.00 4.11 3.93
CA TYR A 20 9.90 3.02 4.89
C TYR A 20 8.73 2.11 4.53
N ASN A 21 8.96 1.17 3.59
CA ASN A 21 7.91 0.33 3.00
C ASN A 21 7.79 -1.05 3.67
N ARG A 22 8.18 -1.19 4.94
CA ARG A 22 8.13 -2.47 5.66
C ARG A 22 6.74 -3.10 5.63
N PHE A 23 5.71 -2.31 5.94
CA PHE A 23 4.32 -2.76 5.90
C PHE A 23 3.39 -1.58 5.66
N LEU A 24 2.88 -1.48 4.43
CA LEU A 24 2.16 -0.29 3.97
C LEU A 24 0.84 -0.03 4.68
N SER A 25 0.26 -1.04 5.33
CA SER A 25 -0.95 -0.87 6.13
C SER A 25 -0.75 0.07 7.32
N LEU A 26 0.49 0.20 7.81
CA LEU A 26 0.84 1.09 8.92
C LEU A 26 1.20 2.52 8.47
N ASN A 27 1.49 2.70 7.19
CA ASN A 27 1.91 3.98 6.62
C ASN A 27 0.69 4.84 6.30
N ASP A 28 0.05 5.39 7.32
CA ASP A 28 -1.10 6.26 7.17
C ASP A 28 -1.00 7.49 8.07
N VAL A 29 -1.75 8.54 7.74
CA VAL A 29 -1.78 9.79 8.50
C VAL A 29 -2.11 9.52 9.97
N GLY A 30 -1.31 10.07 10.88
CA GLY A 30 -1.39 9.80 12.31
C GLY A 30 -0.87 8.42 12.73
N GLY A 31 -0.40 7.59 11.78
CA GLY A 31 0.15 6.26 12.04
C GLY A 31 1.59 6.28 12.55
N SER A 32 2.03 5.15 13.09
CA SER A 32 3.38 4.90 13.56
C SER A 32 3.87 3.59 12.94
N PRO A 33 4.69 3.64 11.87
CA PRO A 33 5.05 2.44 11.07
C PRO A 33 5.85 1.39 11.83
N ASP A 34 6.39 1.73 12.98
CA ASP A 34 7.11 0.83 13.90
C ASP A 34 6.20 0.09 14.88
N ARG A 35 4.92 0.48 14.99
CA ARG A 35 3.94 -0.10 15.94
C ARG A 35 3.04 -1.09 15.24
N PHE A 36 3.18 -2.37 15.57
CA PHE A 36 2.35 -3.46 15.06
C PHE A 36 1.24 -3.80 16.05
N GLY A 37 0.01 -3.41 15.70
CA GLY A 37 -1.17 -3.73 16.46
C GLY A 37 -1.33 -2.94 17.76
N THR A 38 -2.43 -3.22 18.44
CA THR A 38 -2.76 -2.67 19.77
C THR A 38 -3.23 -3.81 20.66
N PRO A 39 -2.70 -3.95 21.87
CA PRO A 39 -3.18 -4.95 22.83
C PRO A 39 -4.70 -4.79 23.07
N ILE A 40 -5.37 -5.93 23.29
CA ILE A 40 -6.84 -5.94 23.48
C ILE A 40 -7.24 -5.08 24.68
N GLU A 41 -6.50 -5.14 25.77
CA GLU A 41 -6.72 -4.35 26.98
C GLU A 41 -6.62 -2.85 26.70
N THR A 42 -5.63 -2.45 25.88
CA THR A 42 -5.46 -1.06 25.47
C THR A 42 -6.64 -0.60 24.60
N PHE A 43 -7.09 -1.43 23.67
CA PHE A 43 -8.26 -1.14 22.83
C PHE A 43 -9.52 -0.93 23.67
N HIS A 44 -9.80 -1.82 24.61
CA HIS A 44 -10.94 -1.67 25.52
C HIS A 44 -10.81 -0.46 26.43
N GLY A 45 -9.61 -0.21 26.98
CA GLY A 45 -9.35 0.99 27.79
C GLY A 45 -9.66 2.27 27.05
N GLN A 46 -9.17 2.39 25.81
CA GLN A 46 -9.46 3.56 24.95
C GLN A 46 -10.96 3.71 24.64
N ASN A 47 -11.69 2.62 24.43
CA ASN A 47 -13.14 2.68 24.23
C ASN A 47 -13.89 3.12 25.50
N ILE A 48 -13.47 2.66 26.68
CA ILE A 48 -14.04 3.09 27.98
C ILE A 48 -13.78 4.59 28.20
N GLU A 49 -12.59 5.07 27.94
CA GLU A 49 -12.25 6.49 28.07
C GLU A 49 -13.06 7.35 27.08
N ARG A 50 -13.16 6.90 25.81
CA ARG A 50 -13.97 7.59 24.81
C ARG A 50 -15.44 7.66 25.23
N PHE A 51 -15.99 6.56 25.72
CA PHE A 51 -17.36 6.54 26.23
C PHE A 51 -17.59 7.53 27.37
N LYS A 52 -16.63 7.65 28.29
CA LYS A 52 -16.72 8.55 29.44
C LYS A 52 -16.55 10.04 29.09
N PHE A 53 -15.58 10.36 28.24
CA PHE A 53 -15.13 11.74 28.05
C PHE A 53 -15.51 12.33 26.68
N CYS A 54 -15.67 11.51 25.65
CA CYS A 54 -15.93 11.95 24.28
C CYS A 54 -16.92 11.01 23.55
N PRO A 55 -18.14 10.76 24.10
CA PRO A 55 -19.06 9.74 23.56
C PRO A 55 -19.54 10.04 22.13
N HIS A 56 -19.43 11.28 21.67
CA HIS A 56 -19.84 11.73 20.33
C HIS A 56 -18.64 12.02 19.41
N ALA A 57 -17.43 11.56 19.77
CA ALA A 57 -16.28 11.70 18.88
C ALA A 57 -16.49 10.94 17.56
N LEU A 58 -16.10 11.54 16.44
CA LEU A 58 -16.09 10.86 15.14
C LEU A 58 -15.04 9.74 15.13
N ILE A 59 -15.45 8.56 14.73
CA ILE A 59 -14.59 7.34 14.65
C ILE A 59 -14.46 6.87 13.22
N THR A 60 -14.01 7.75 12.33
CA THR A 60 -13.79 7.37 10.92
C THR A 60 -12.61 6.40 10.74
N THR A 61 -12.70 5.51 9.77
CA THR A 61 -11.62 4.59 9.38
C THR A 61 -10.80 5.10 8.20
N SER A 62 -11.33 6.07 7.45
CA SER A 62 -10.62 6.77 6.39
C SER A 62 -11.08 8.21 6.28
N THR A 63 -10.17 9.09 5.85
CA THR A 63 -10.45 10.49 5.53
C THR A 63 -9.92 10.80 4.13
N HIS A 64 -10.12 12.03 3.63
CA HIS A 64 -9.53 12.50 2.38
C HIS A 64 -7.99 12.56 2.42
N GLU A 65 -7.39 12.62 3.63
CA GLU A 65 -5.93 12.60 3.82
C GLU A 65 -5.35 11.19 3.96
N SER A 66 -6.19 10.16 4.10
CA SER A 66 -5.71 8.79 4.26
C SER A 66 -4.87 8.36 3.05
N LYS A 67 -3.69 7.83 3.31
CA LYS A 67 -2.80 7.32 2.25
C LYS A 67 -3.40 6.08 1.59
N ARG A 68 -4.13 5.28 2.37
CA ARG A 68 -4.81 4.06 1.92
C ARG A 68 -6.16 3.92 2.61
N ARG A 69 -7.18 3.61 1.81
CA ARG A 69 -8.52 3.35 2.36
C ARG A 69 -8.53 2.05 3.17
N GLU A 70 -9.56 1.89 3.99
CA GLU A 70 -9.76 0.74 4.87
C GLU A 70 -9.70 -0.60 4.15
N ASP A 71 -10.30 -0.74 2.96
CA ASP A 71 -10.28 -1.98 2.17
C ASP A 71 -8.87 -2.41 1.77
N VAL A 72 -8.04 -1.45 1.36
CA VAL A 72 -6.64 -1.68 1.00
C VAL A 72 -5.87 -2.17 2.23
N ARG A 73 -6.07 -1.53 3.38
CA ARG A 73 -5.42 -1.91 4.64
C ARG A 73 -5.91 -3.27 5.12
N ALA A 74 -7.21 -3.56 5.03
CA ALA A 74 -7.79 -4.85 5.39
C ALA A 74 -7.18 -6.01 4.60
N ARG A 75 -6.93 -5.82 3.29
CA ARG A 75 -6.22 -6.79 2.46
C ARG A 75 -4.74 -6.92 2.85
N LEU A 76 -4.04 -5.80 3.01
CA LEU A 76 -2.63 -5.82 3.41
C LEU A 76 -2.44 -6.52 4.76
N ASN A 77 -3.36 -6.34 5.70
CA ASN A 77 -3.29 -6.97 7.02
C ASN A 77 -3.26 -8.50 6.95
N VAL A 78 -3.85 -9.12 5.92
CA VAL A 78 -3.75 -10.58 5.71
C VAL A 78 -2.30 -11.02 5.57
N LEU A 79 -1.42 -10.19 4.99
CA LEU A 79 0.00 -10.52 4.81
C LEU A 79 0.73 -10.74 6.14
N SER A 80 0.29 -10.07 7.23
CA SER A 80 0.86 -10.25 8.55
C SER A 80 0.52 -11.61 9.19
N GLU A 81 -0.56 -12.25 8.74
CA GLU A 81 -0.96 -13.59 9.19
C GLU A 81 -0.23 -14.73 8.44
N ILE A 82 0.35 -14.42 7.28
CA ILE A 82 1.03 -15.39 6.41
C ILE A 82 2.42 -14.90 5.96
N PRO A 83 3.30 -14.46 6.89
CA PRO A 83 4.56 -13.80 6.54
C PRO A 83 5.49 -14.68 5.73
N ASP A 84 5.55 -15.99 6.00
CA ASP A 84 6.41 -16.92 5.26
C ASP A 84 5.94 -17.11 3.82
N GLU A 85 4.64 -17.33 3.60
CA GLU A 85 4.08 -17.43 2.25
C GLU A 85 4.29 -16.12 1.48
N TRP A 86 4.09 -14.97 2.12
CA TRP A 86 4.37 -13.67 1.53
C TRP A 86 5.84 -13.54 1.09
N ARG A 87 6.77 -13.93 1.96
CA ARG A 87 8.20 -13.94 1.65
C ARG A 87 8.54 -14.82 0.45
N GLU A 88 7.96 -16.02 0.37
CA GLU A 88 8.15 -16.94 -0.76
C GLU A 88 7.64 -16.34 -2.07
N ARG A 89 6.46 -15.68 -2.05
CA ARG A 89 5.90 -14.98 -3.20
C ARG A 89 6.82 -13.85 -3.68
N LEU A 90 7.32 -13.04 -2.76
CA LEU A 90 8.26 -11.95 -3.09
C LEU A 90 9.53 -12.46 -3.77
N ILE A 91 10.15 -13.50 -3.21
CA ILE A 91 11.36 -14.11 -3.79
C ILE A 91 11.06 -14.63 -5.20
N ARG A 92 9.92 -15.31 -5.38
CA ARG A 92 9.50 -15.84 -6.68
C ARG A 92 9.23 -14.72 -7.68
N TRP A 93 8.49 -13.68 -7.31
CA TRP A 93 8.15 -12.57 -8.21
C TRP A 93 9.36 -11.76 -8.60
N ARG A 94 10.27 -11.48 -7.69
CA ARG A 94 11.56 -10.83 -7.98
C ARG A 94 12.36 -11.62 -9.01
N ARG A 95 12.42 -12.95 -8.87
CA ARG A 95 13.11 -13.82 -9.85
C ARG A 95 12.44 -13.78 -11.22
N LEU A 96 11.10 -13.82 -11.28
CA LEU A 96 10.33 -13.79 -12.54
C LEU A 96 10.48 -12.44 -13.26
N ASN A 97 10.62 -11.36 -12.49
CA ASN A 97 10.67 -10.00 -13.02
C ASN A 97 12.10 -9.45 -13.19
N LYS A 98 13.12 -10.14 -12.69
CA LYS A 98 14.52 -9.67 -12.74
C LYS A 98 14.95 -9.20 -14.13
N LYS A 99 14.66 -10.01 -15.17
CA LYS A 99 15.02 -9.70 -16.57
C LYS A 99 14.21 -8.58 -17.21
N LYS A 100 13.17 -8.10 -16.54
CA LYS A 100 12.31 -7.00 -16.99
C LYS A 100 12.77 -5.64 -16.44
N LYS A 101 13.66 -5.65 -15.46
CA LYS A 101 14.31 -4.44 -14.95
C LYS A 101 15.34 -3.93 -15.94
N ALA A 102 15.51 -2.64 -16.01
CA ALA A 102 16.63 -2.02 -16.71
C ALA A 102 17.69 -1.55 -15.71
N VAL A 103 18.90 -1.42 -16.19
CA VAL A 103 20.01 -0.82 -15.43
C VAL A 103 20.30 0.56 -16.04
N VAL A 104 20.16 1.59 -15.23
CA VAL A 104 20.47 2.98 -15.62
C VAL A 104 21.51 3.51 -14.64
N GLU A 105 22.62 4.00 -15.16
CA GLU A 105 23.74 4.50 -14.36
C GLU A 105 24.21 3.52 -13.27
N GLY A 106 24.22 2.22 -13.58
CA GLY A 106 24.63 1.16 -12.66
C GLY A 106 23.59 0.74 -11.61
N GLN A 107 22.39 1.32 -11.63
CA GLN A 107 21.31 1.00 -10.71
C GLN A 107 20.18 0.24 -11.41
N GLU A 108 19.71 -0.86 -10.79
CA GLU A 108 18.50 -1.56 -11.25
C GLU A 108 17.24 -0.73 -10.95
N ILE A 109 16.39 -0.53 -11.96
CA ILE A 109 15.11 0.18 -11.83
C ILE A 109 13.96 -0.78 -12.14
N PRO A 110 12.96 -0.89 -11.25
CA PRO A 110 12.93 -0.35 -9.88
C PRO A 110 13.96 -1.01 -8.96
N GLY A 111 14.41 -0.28 -7.94
CA GLY A 111 15.17 -0.85 -6.83
C GLY A 111 14.33 -1.83 -6.01
N THR A 112 14.95 -2.48 -5.03
CA THR A 112 14.27 -3.48 -4.20
C THR A 112 13.10 -2.89 -3.40
N ASN A 113 13.25 -1.66 -2.91
CA ASN A 113 12.25 -1.01 -2.08
C ASN A 113 11.03 -0.57 -2.90
N GLU A 114 11.25 0.01 -4.09
CA GLU A 114 10.18 0.42 -4.99
C GLU A 114 9.42 -0.79 -5.55
N GLU A 115 10.13 -1.88 -5.84
CA GLU A 115 9.51 -3.14 -6.27
C GLU A 115 8.63 -3.72 -5.15
N TYR A 116 9.08 -3.64 -3.90
CA TYR A 116 8.32 -4.09 -2.74
C TYR A 116 7.07 -3.21 -2.49
N LEU A 117 7.21 -1.89 -2.60
CA LEU A 117 6.10 -0.95 -2.57
C LEU A 117 5.06 -1.27 -3.65
N LEU A 118 5.51 -1.53 -4.88
CA LEU A 118 4.63 -1.88 -5.99
C LEU A 118 3.83 -3.16 -5.71
N TYR A 119 4.48 -4.23 -5.24
CA TYR A 119 3.77 -5.49 -4.97
C TYR A 119 2.74 -5.36 -3.85
N GLN A 120 3.05 -4.69 -2.75
CA GLN A 120 2.06 -4.41 -1.71
C GLN A 120 0.91 -3.55 -2.24
N SER A 121 1.22 -2.54 -3.05
CA SER A 121 0.19 -1.68 -3.64
C SER A 121 -0.73 -2.46 -4.56
N LEU A 122 -0.19 -3.31 -5.43
CA LEU A 122 -0.98 -4.17 -6.31
C LEU A 122 -1.91 -5.11 -5.51
N ILE A 123 -1.39 -5.75 -4.45
CA ILE A 123 -2.19 -6.61 -3.56
C ILE A 123 -3.38 -5.84 -2.97
N GLY A 124 -3.14 -4.63 -2.50
CA GLY A 124 -4.16 -3.83 -1.84
C GLY A 124 -5.26 -3.33 -2.77
N VAL A 125 -4.91 -2.93 -4.01
CA VAL A 125 -5.83 -2.23 -4.91
C VAL A 125 -6.37 -3.08 -6.08
N TRP A 126 -5.93 -4.33 -6.22
CA TRP A 126 -6.40 -5.18 -7.33
C TRP A 126 -7.91 -5.38 -7.24
N PRO A 127 -8.69 -5.14 -8.31
CA PRO A 127 -10.12 -5.34 -8.31
C PRO A 127 -10.52 -6.78 -8.00
N VAL A 128 -11.62 -6.94 -7.28
CA VAL A 128 -12.21 -8.27 -6.98
C VAL A 128 -12.87 -8.84 -8.23
N GLU A 129 -13.63 -7.99 -8.90
CA GLU A 129 -14.31 -8.37 -10.13
C GLU A 129 -13.32 -8.39 -11.31
N PRO A 130 -13.55 -9.27 -12.29
CA PRO A 130 -12.78 -9.28 -13.52
C PRO A 130 -12.90 -7.93 -14.25
N MET A 131 -11.79 -7.41 -14.70
CA MET A 131 -11.74 -6.19 -15.52
C MET A 131 -11.90 -6.53 -17.00
N ASP A 132 -12.67 -5.74 -17.73
CA ASP A 132 -12.62 -5.73 -19.17
C ASP A 132 -11.31 -5.10 -19.68
N LYS A 133 -11.10 -5.05 -20.99
CA LYS A 133 -9.87 -4.52 -21.60
C LYS A 133 -9.67 -3.03 -21.28
N SER A 134 -10.73 -2.24 -21.33
CA SER A 134 -10.69 -0.80 -21.07
C SER A 134 -10.39 -0.52 -19.61
N GLU A 135 -11.09 -1.19 -18.71
CA GLU A 135 -10.90 -1.09 -17.26
C GLU A 135 -9.47 -1.49 -16.86
N TYR A 136 -8.92 -2.53 -17.50
CA TYR A 136 -7.55 -2.98 -17.25
C TYR A 136 -6.51 -1.92 -17.67
N GLU A 137 -6.70 -1.25 -18.80
CA GLU A 137 -5.80 -0.16 -19.22
C GLU A 137 -5.89 1.04 -18.26
N VAL A 138 -7.10 1.40 -17.81
CA VAL A 138 -7.30 2.44 -16.79
C VAL A 138 -6.61 2.05 -15.48
N PHE A 139 -6.76 0.80 -15.06
CA PHE A 139 -6.08 0.28 -13.86
C PHE A 139 -4.56 0.38 -13.97
N LYS A 140 -3.97 -0.10 -15.08
CA LYS A 140 -2.52 0.02 -15.32
C LYS A 140 -2.04 1.47 -15.27
N LYS A 141 -2.79 2.38 -15.90
CA LYS A 141 -2.46 3.81 -15.86
C LYS A 141 -2.44 4.33 -14.41
N ARG A 142 -3.44 4.00 -13.61
CA ARG A 142 -3.51 4.42 -12.19
C ARG A 142 -2.33 3.89 -11.38
N ILE A 143 -1.89 2.65 -11.62
CA ILE A 143 -0.71 2.08 -10.94
C ILE A 143 0.56 2.84 -11.33
N LYS A 144 0.75 3.14 -12.62
CA LYS A 144 1.89 3.93 -13.11
C LYS A 144 1.91 5.32 -12.48
N ASP A 145 0.78 6.03 -12.55
CA ASP A 145 0.63 7.39 -11.98
C ASP A 145 0.91 7.40 -10.46
N TYR A 146 0.41 6.39 -9.74
CA TYR A 146 0.67 6.24 -8.31
C TYR A 146 2.15 5.99 -8.00
N MET A 147 2.82 5.11 -8.76
CA MET A 147 4.23 4.80 -8.51
C MET A 147 5.15 5.97 -8.82
N VAL A 148 4.86 6.76 -9.87
CA VAL A 148 5.58 8.02 -10.15
C VAL A 148 5.38 9.00 -8.99
N LYS A 149 4.14 9.20 -8.53
CA LYS A 149 3.87 10.02 -7.35
C LYS A 149 4.67 9.54 -6.14
N ALA A 150 4.59 8.25 -5.82
CA ALA A 150 5.24 7.66 -4.66
C ALA A 150 6.78 7.85 -4.68
N THR A 151 7.41 7.67 -5.83
CA THR A 151 8.87 7.86 -5.98
C THR A 151 9.27 9.34 -5.91
N ARG A 152 8.43 10.25 -6.41
CA ARG A 152 8.64 11.71 -6.25
C ARG A 152 8.52 12.16 -4.80
N GLU A 153 7.55 11.62 -4.05
CA GLU A 153 7.40 11.89 -2.61
C GLU A 153 8.55 11.29 -1.79
N ALA A 154 9.04 10.11 -2.16
CA ALA A 154 10.21 9.49 -1.54
C ALA A 154 11.49 10.33 -1.68
N LYS A 155 11.63 11.10 -2.76
CA LYS A 155 12.77 12.02 -3.03
C LYS A 155 14.13 11.31 -3.10
N VAL A 156 14.16 10.01 -3.39
CA VAL A 156 15.41 9.23 -3.46
C VAL A 156 16.02 9.31 -4.86
N HIS A 157 15.22 9.04 -5.90
CA HIS A 157 15.69 8.98 -7.30
C HIS A 157 15.10 10.08 -8.18
N THR A 158 13.97 10.63 -7.79
CA THR A 158 13.23 11.69 -8.48
C THR A 158 12.47 12.52 -7.45
N SER A 159 12.05 13.73 -7.79
CA SER A 159 11.23 14.57 -6.91
C SER A 159 10.33 15.50 -7.70
N TRP A 160 9.39 16.17 -7.04
CA TRP A 160 8.54 17.19 -7.67
C TRP A 160 9.32 18.41 -8.16
N ILE A 161 10.41 18.76 -7.45
CA ILE A 161 11.24 19.94 -7.76
C ILE A 161 12.27 19.59 -8.83
N SER A 162 12.80 18.36 -8.81
CA SER A 162 13.82 17.88 -9.77
C SER A 162 13.39 16.51 -10.31
N PRO A 163 12.47 16.46 -11.28
CA PRO A 163 12.03 15.21 -11.88
C PRO A 163 13.16 14.53 -12.67
N ASN A 164 13.35 13.23 -12.43
CA ASN A 164 14.23 12.38 -13.23
C ASN A 164 13.38 11.57 -14.22
N THR A 165 13.17 12.13 -15.39
CA THR A 165 12.30 11.53 -16.43
C THR A 165 12.81 10.17 -16.89
N MET A 166 14.12 9.98 -17.00
CA MET A 166 14.71 8.68 -17.39
C MET A 166 14.37 7.58 -16.36
N TYR A 167 14.50 7.89 -15.08
CA TYR A 167 14.10 6.97 -14.00
C TYR A 167 12.60 6.67 -14.05
N GLU A 168 11.77 7.70 -14.17
CA GLU A 168 10.31 7.56 -14.18
C GLU A 168 9.81 6.76 -15.39
N ASP A 169 10.32 7.03 -16.59
CA ASP A 169 9.97 6.28 -17.80
C ASP A 169 10.41 4.83 -17.71
N THR A 170 11.58 4.56 -17.13
CA THR A 170 12.08 3.20 -16.90
C THR A 170 11.20 2.45 -15.91
N LEU A 171 10.77 3.10 -14.82
CA LEU A 171 9.82 2.53 -13.86
C LEU A 171 8.45 2.23 -14.51
N ILE A 172 7.93 3.16 -15.31
CA ILE A 172 6.68 3.00 -16.06
C ILE A 172 6.78 1.79 -17.00
N ASN A 173 7.87 1.65 -17.74
CA ASN A 173 8.11 0.53 -18.66
C ASN A 173 8.17 -0.81 -17.92
N PHE A 174 8.81 -0.85 -16.74
CA PHE A 174 8.81 -2.05 -15.90
C PHE A 174 7.37 -2.44 -15.51
N ILE A 175 6.57 -1.50 -15.01
CA ILE A 175 5.19 -1.73 -14.61
C ILE A 175 4.35 -2.22 -15.80
N GLU A 176 4.47 -1.56 -16.95
CA GLU A 176 3.77 -1.97 -18.18
C GLU A 176 4.12 -3.41 -18.56
N THR A 177 5.40 -3.77 -18.46
CA THR A 177 5.90 -5.11 -18.82
C THR A 177 5.40 -6.19 -17.86
N ILE A 178 5.40 -5.95 -16.55
CA ILE A 178 4.94 -6.95 -15.57
C ILE A 178 3.42 -7.11 -15.58
N LEU A 179 2.69 -6.06 -15.90
CA LEU A 179 1.22 -6.06 -16.00
C LEU A 179 0.71 -6.36 -17.43
N ASN A 180 1.60 -6.66 -18.37
CA ASN A 180 1.16 -7.05 -19.70
C ASN A 180 0.39 -8.38 -19.64
N ASN A 181 -0.90 -8.34 -20.05
CA ASN A 181 -1.80 -9.48 -20.00
C ASN A 181 -1.66 -10.41 -21.21
N PHE A 182 -0.45 -10.91 -21.47
CA PHE A 182 -0.23 -11.94 -22.46
C PHE A 182 -0.24 -13.35 -21.82
N ARG A 183 -0.61 -14.36 -22.62
CA ARG A 183 -0.83 -15.74 -22.17
C ARG A 183 0.36 -16.39 -21.42
N GLY A 184 1.58 -15.88 -21.63
CA GLY A 184 2.82 -16.40 -21.04
C GLY A 184 3.28 -15.65 -19.78
N ASN A 185 2.56 -14.66 -19.27
CA ASN A 185 3.00 -13.89 -18.11
C ASN A 185 2.86 -14.68 -16.80
N LYS A 186 3.93 -15.40 -16.46
CA LYS A 186 3.99 -16.25 -15.26
C LYS A 186 3.84 -15.44 -13.96
N PHE A 187 4.37 -14.22 -13.93
CA PHE A 187 4.22 -13.34 -12.77
C PHE A 187 2.74 -13.00 -12.55
N LEU A 188 2.07 -12.49 -13.58
CA LEU A 188 0.69 -12.04 -13.46
C LEU A 188 -0.26 -13.17 -13.06
N LYS A 189 -0.05 -14.37 -13.63
CA LYS A 189 -0.84 -15.56 -13.27
C LYS A 189 -0.65 -15.95 -11.80
N ASP A 190 0.58 -15.99 -11.32
CA ASP A 190 0.89 -16.34 -9.93
C ASP A 190 0.39 -15.26 -8.96
N PHE A 191 0.57 -13.98 -9.32
CA PHE A 191 0.07 -12.84 -8.59
C PHE A 191 -1.45 -12.88 -8.42
N GLN A 192 -2.21 -13.06 -9.50
CA GLN A 192 -3.67 -13.11 -9.46
C GLN A 192 -4.19 -14.27 -8.59
N THR A 193 -3.51 -15.41 -8.61
CA THR A 193 -3.87 -16.55 -7.74
C THR A 193 -3.69 -16.19 -6.27
N PHE A 194 -2.57 -15.58 -5.91
CA PHE A 194 -2.29 -15.14 -4.54
C PHE A 194 -3.22 -14.02 -4.10
N GLN A 195 -3.42 -13.03 -4.97
CA GLN A 195 -4.27 -11.87 -4.70
C GLN A 195 -5.73 -12.28 -4.41
N LYS A 196 -6.29 -13.28 -5.12
CA LYS A 196 -7.63 -13.82 -4.82
C LYS A 196 -7.73 -14.34 -3.38
N LYS A 197 -6.72 -15.06 -2.91
CA LYS A 197 -6.63 -15.52 -1.51
C LYS A 197 -6.62 -14.32 -0.55
N ILE A 198 -5.78 -13.32 -0.83
CA ILE A 198 -5.68 -12.11 0.01
C ILE A 198 -7.01 -11.34 0.02
N SER A 199 -7.67 -11.18 -1.12
CA SER A 199 -8.97 -10.49 -1.18
C SER A 199 -10.05 -11.22 -0.39
N HIS A 200 -10.06 -12.55 -0.44
CA HIS A 200 -11.03 -13.37 0.32
C HIS A 200 -10.89 -13.13 1.83
N TYR A 201 -9.68 -13.24 2.38
CA TYR A 201 -9.47 -12.98 3.81
C TYR A 201 -9.56 -11.50 4.17
N GLY A 202 -9.14 -10.60 3.28
CA GLY A 202 -9.29 -9.16 3.45
C GLY A 202 -10.75 -8.73 3.59
N MET A 203 -11.69 -9.44 2.97
CA MET A 203 -13.13 -9.20 3.16
C MET A 203 -13.54 -9.44 4.61
N PHE A 204 -13.07 -10.52 5.25
CA PHE A 204 -13.39 -10.77 6.67
C PHE A 204 -12.78 -9.70 7.58
N ASN A 205 -11.57 -9.23 7.29
CA ASN A 205 -10.96 -8.11 8.01
C ASN A 205 -11.79 -6.83 7.87
N ALA A 206 -12.29 -6.52 6.65
CA ALA A 206 -13.14 -5.36 6.42
C ALA A 206 -14.48 -5.46 7.17
N LEU A 207 -15.12 -6.64 7.15
CA LEU A 207 -16.36 -6.91 7.91
C LEU A 207 -16.13 -6.77 9.42
N SER A 208 -15.03 -7.33 9.94
CA SER A 208 -14.66 -7.21 11.36
C SER A 208 -14.43 -5.76 11.76
N GLN A 209 -13.72 -4.99 10.93
CA GLN A 209 -13.50 -3.57 11.16
C GLN A 209 -14.82 -2.78 11.16
N THR A 210 -15.72 -3.09 10.24
CA THR A 210 -17.06 -2.48 10.18
C THR A 210 -17.84 -2.78 11.44
N LEU A 211 -17.87 -4.04 11.89
CA LEU A 211 -18.55 -4.46 13.11
C LEU A 211 -17.99 -3.73 14.33
N LEU A 212 -16.68 -3.71 14.50
CA LEU A 212 -16.02 -2.98 15.59
C LEU A 212 -16.34 -1.49 15.56
N LYS A 213 -16.38 -0.88 14.37
CA LYS A 213 -16.73 0.53 14.23
C LYS A 213 -18.16 0.83 14.70
N ILE A 214 -19.15 0.07 14.26
CA ILE A 214 -20.56 0.31 14.62
C ILE A 214 -20.91 -0.06 16.06
N THR A 215 -20.09 -0.88 16.71
CA THR A 215 -20.29 -1.30 18.12
C THR A 215 -19.39 -0.54 19.11
N SER A 216 -18.46 0.28 18.62
CA SER A 216 -17.59 1.10 19.49
C SER A 216 -18.27 2.43 19.87
N PRO A 217 -17.94 3.00 21.05
CA PRO A 217 -18.37 4.34 21.41
C PRO A 217 -17.89 5.37 20.38
N GLY A 218 -18.78 6.30 20.02
CA GLY A 218 -18.50 7.35 19.04
C GLY A 218 -19.55 7.39 17.94
N VAL A 219 -19.34 8.27 16.97
CA VAL A 219 -20.18 8.44 15.77
C VAL A 219 -19.41 7.85 14.58
N PRO A 220 -19.94 6.80 13.92
CA PRO A 220 -19.31 6.16 12.77
C PRO A 220 -19.13 7.07 11.56
#